data_c15cda4facf1e4e425825115f34bf979
#
_entry.id   c15cda4facf1e4e425825115f34bf979
#
_cell.length_a   1.000
_cell.length_b   1.000
_cell.length_c   1.000
_cell.angle_alpha   90.00
_cell.angle_beta   90.00
_cell.angle_gamma   90.00
#
_symmetry.space_group_name_H-M   'P 1'
#
loop_
_entity.id
_entity.type
_entity.pdbx_description
1 polymer ?
#
loop_
_entity_poly.entity_id
_entity_poly.type
_entity_poly.pdbx_seq_one_letter_code
_entity_poly.pdbx_strand_id
1 'polypeptide(L)'
;VIIFARRPDVLKQAMAQIESVKSSRNQNFDCKALDISDNDRVRKVMRSAVDSFGAPDILINCAGRAYPRYFEDITYEQFDETMKINLYGMRNVIAALLPSMKQKGGQIINVSSVAGLVGVFGYTDYSASKSGVIGFSEALRSELKRYGINVSVLCPPDTDTPGFTTENMTKPEETKAVSAGAKIKTPEAVALALLKGMEKDKFIIIPGLDGKITWLVKRLCPRMVEWYMDTAIKKSAK
;
A
#
# COMPACT_ATOMS: atom_id res chain seq x y z
N VAL A 1 14.25 5.02 12.91
CA VAL A 1 12.98 4.62 12.24
C VAL A 1 11.84 5.01 13.14
N ILE A 2 10.75 5.58 12.55
CA ILE A 2 9.52 5.89 13.29
C ILE A 2 8.38 5.13 12.62
N ILE A 3 7.57 4.42 13.40
CA ILE A 3 6.40 3.71 12.89
C ILE A 3 5.10 4.33 13.43
N PHE A 4 4.10 4.42 12.54
CA PHE A 4 2.79 4.98 12.86
C PHE A 4 1.70 3.96 12.53
N ALA A 5 0.80 3.72 13.46
CA ALA A 5 -0.41 2.91 13.25
C ALA A 5 -1.49 3.30 14.26
N ARG A 6 -2.73 2.85 14.05
CA ARG A 6 -3.85 3.20 14.93
C ARG A 6 -3.85 2.47 16.27
N ARG A 7 -3.33 1.24 16.32
CA ARG A 7 -3.41 0.34 17.48
C ARG A 7 -2.13 0.39 18.32
N PRO A 8 -2.17 0.94 19.54
CA PRO A 8 -0.97 1.08 20.39
C PRO A 8 -0.35 -0.25 20.82
N ASP A 9 -1.18 -1.27 21.07
CA ASP A 9 -0.76 -2.62 21.44
C ASP A 9 0.06 -3.28 20.34
N VAL A 10 -0.40 -3.18 19.09
CA VAL A 10 0.30 -3.72 17.91
C VAL A 10 1.60 -2.94 17.64
N LEU A 11 1.58 -1.62 17.85
CA LEU A 11 2.79 -0.80 17.75
C LEU A 11 3.87 -1.25 18.75
N LYS A 12 3.50 -1.54 20.01
CA LYS A 12 4.45 -2.04 21.01
C LYS A 12 5.07 -3.38 20.60
N GLN A 13 4.28 -4.30 20.05
CA GLN A 13 4.78 -5.58 19.53
C GLN A 13 5.74 -5.38 18.36
N ALA A 14 5.37 -4.52 17.40
CA ALA A 14 6.22 -4.19 16.26
C ALA A 14 7.54 -3.54 16.69
N MET A 15 7.51 -2.64 17.69
CA MET A 15 8.71 -2.04 18.26
C MET A 15 9.64 -3.07 18.86
N ALA A 16 9.12 -4.02 19.66
CA ALA A 16 9.93 -5.09 20.23
C ALA A 16 10.61 -5.95 19.13
N GLN A 17 9.90 -6.24 18.03
CA GLN A 17 10.48 -6.94 16.89
C GLN A 17 11.59 -6.13 16.20
N ILE A 18 11.37 -4.83 15.98
CA ILE A 18 12.38 -3.95 15.36
C ILE A 18 13.62 -3.84 16.27
N GLU A 19 13.42 -3.69 17.55
CA GLU A 19 14.53 -3.61 18.52
C GLU A 19 15.34 -4.91 18.59
N SER A 20 14.71 -6.07 18.47
CA SER A 20 15.38 -7.37 18.49
C SER A 20 16.37 -7.58 17.33
N VAL A 21 16.19 -6.87 16.20
CA VAL A 21 17.07 -6.94 15.04
C VAL A 21 18.01 -5.73 14.92
N LYS A 22 18.09 -4.93 15.98
CA LYS A 22 18.99 -3.77 16.05
C LYS A 22 20.45 -4.21 15.88
N SER A 23 21.13 -3.69 14.88
CA SER A 23 22.52 -4.04 14.52
C SER A 23 23.55 -3.00 14.98
N SER A 24 23.11 -1.80 15.40
CA SER A 24 23.98 -0.72 15.85
C SER A 24 23.34 0.07 16.99
N ARG A 25 24.17 0.51 17.96
CA ARG A 25 23.72 1.37 19.08
C ARG A 25 23.17 2.73 18.61
N ASN A 26 23.57 3.19 17.42
CA ASN A 26 23.13 4.47 16.86
C ASN A 26 21.76 4.39 16.17
N GLN A 27 21.17 3.21 16.04
CA GLN A 27 19.82 3.07 15.51
C GLN A 27 18.80 3.46 16.58
N ASN A 28 18.00 4.47 16.28
CA ASN A 28 16.90 4.94 17.12
C ASN A 28 15.56 4.53 16.51
N PHE A 29 14.66 4.06 17.36
CA PHE A 29 13.31 3.67 16.98
C PHE A 29 12.29 4.41 17.82
N ASP A 30 11.16 4.80 17.23
CA ASP A 30 10.03 5.42 17.91
C ASP A 30 8.73 4.94 17.28
N CYS A 31 7.63 5.03 18.01
CA CYS A 31 6.30 4.73 17.49
C CYS A 31 5.26 5.69 18.05
N LYS A 32 4.28 6.05 17.22
CA LYS A 32 3.17 6.93 17.64
C LYS A 32 1.84 6.41 17.11
N ALA A 33 0.83 6.37 17.97
CA ALA A 33 -0.52 6.03 17.58
C ALA A 33 -1.12 7.17 16.75
N LEU A 34 -1.49 6.85 15.51
CA LEU A 34 -2.01 7.83 14.55
C LEU A 34 -3.03 7.19 13.60
N ASP A 35 -4.19 7.83 13.49
CA ASP A 35 -5.09 7.60 12.37
C ASP A 35 -4.75 8.58 11.24
N ILE A 36 -4.31 8.05 10.11
CA ILE A 36 -3.88 8.87 8.98
C ILE A 36 -5.05 9.50 8.21
N SER A 37 -6.29 9.06 8.44
CA SER A 37 -7.50 9.67 7.87
C SER A 37 -7.84 11.02 8.51
N ASP A 38 -7.38 11.27 9.74
CA ASP A 38 -7.49 12.54 10.44
C ASP A 38 -6.36 13.50 10.00
N ASN A 39 -6.66 14.36 9.03
CA ASN A 39 -5.68 15.27 8.43
C ASN A 39 -5.07 16.27 9.45
N ASP A 40 -5.85 16.76 10.41
CA ASP A 40 -5.34 17.76 11.37
C ASP A 40 -4.41 17.10 12.39
N ARG A 41 -4.75 15.91 12.84
CA ARG A 41 -3.88 15.11 13.70
C ARG A 41 -2.61 14.70 12.98
N VAL A 42 -2.69 14.30 11.72
CA VAL A 42 -1.53 13.99 10.87
C VAL A 42 -0.58 15.19 10.80
N ARG A 43 -1.08 16.38 10.50
CA ARG A 43 -0.27 17.61 10.45
C ARG A 43 0.50 17.86 11.74
N LYS A 44 -0.18 17.75 12.89
CA LYS A 44 0.43 17.97 14.22
C LYS A 44 1.51 16.93 14.53
N VAL A 45 1.20 15.65 14.31
CA VAL A 45 2.10 14.54 14.63
C VAL A 45 3.31 14.53 13.71
N MET A 46 3.13 14.76 12.41
CA MET A 46 4.24 14.80 11.45
C MET A 46 5.15 16.01 11.67
N ARG A 47 4.60 17.19 12.02
CA ARG A 47 5.41 18.34 12.41
C ARG A 47 6.26 18.00 13.63
N SER A 48 5.66 17.48 14.70
CA SER A 48 6.41 17.06 15.90
C SER A 48 7.51 16.01 15.58
N ALA A 49 7.25 15.11 14.64
CA ALA A 49 8.26 14.14 14.22
C ALA A 49 9.43 14.81 13.48
N VAL A 50 9.14 15.77 12.59
CA VAL A 50 10.18 16.55 11.89
C VAL A 50 10.97 17.41 12.87
N ASP A 51 10.33 18.05 13.84
CA ASP A 51 11.01 18.87 14.86
C ASP A 51 11.96 18.03 15.72
N SER A 52 11.60 16.77 16.00
CA SER A 52 12.40 15.86 16.86
C SER A 52 13.49 15.12 16.09
N PHE A 53 13.26 14.74 14.84
CA PHE A 53 14.13 13.80 14.09
C PHE A 53 14.61 14.33 12.75
N GLY A 54 14.16 15.51 12.35
CA GLY A 54 14.44 16.07 11.02
C GLY A 54 13.56 15.49 9.91
N ALA A 55 13.82 15.98 8.69
CA ALA A 55 13.12 15.49 7.49
C ALA A 55 13.46 14.01 7.22
N PRO A 56 12.48 13.16 6.92
CA PRO A 56 12.74 11.76 6.60
C PRO A 56 13.48 11.61 5.27
N ASP A 57 14.40 10.67 5.20
CA ASP A 57 15.04 10.23 3.95
C ASP A 57 14.12 9.33 3.15
N ILE A 58 13.31 8.52 3.84
CA ILE A 58 12.41 7.55 3.25
C ILE A 58 11.06 7.63 3.95
N LEU A 59 9.99 7.82 3.18
CA LEU A 59 8.60 7.72 3.62
C LEU A 59 7.96 6.50 2.97
N ILE A 60 7.46 5.55 3.79
CA ILE A 60 6.71 4.39 3.30
C ILE A 60 5.27 4.49 3.78
N ASN A 61 4.35 4.75 2.88
CA ASN A 61 2.91 4.77 3.14
C ASN A 61 2.34 3.36 2.95
N CYS A 62 2.30 2.58 4.03
CA CYS A 62 1.87 1.17 4.03
C CYS A 62 0.47 0.97 4.61
N ALA A 63 -0.07 1.95 5.34
CA ALA A 63 -1.39 1.84 5.95
C ALA A 63 -2.49 1.65 4.90
N GLY A 64 -3.40 0.71 5.16
CA GLY A 64 -4.49 0.40 4.25
C GLY A 64 -5.43 -0.64 4.83
N ARG A 65 -6.57 -0.82 4.16
CA ARG A 65 -7.57 -1.85 4.48
C ARG A 65 -8.19 -2.41 3.21
N ALA A 66 -8.68 -3.63 3.28
CA ALA A 66 -9.54 -4.27 2.28
C ALA A 66 -10.62 -5.08 2.98
N TYR A 67 -11.85 -4.99 2.49
CA TYR A 67 -12.98 -5.82 2.91
C TYR A 67 -13.76 -6.25 1.68
N PRO A 68 -13.31 -7.32 1.00
CA PRO A 68 -13.94 -7.79 -0.23
C PRO A 68 -15.37 -8.27 0.04
N ARG A 69 -16.30 -7.83 -0.80
CA ARG A 69 -17.73 -8.19 -0.77
C ARG A 69 -18.39 -7.82 -2.11
N TYR A 70 -19.64 -8.23 -2.30
CA TYR A 70 -20.42 -7.76 -3.46
C TYR A 70 -20.62 -6.25 -3.39
N PHE A 71 -20.72 -5.60 -4.55
CA PHE A 71 -20.86 -4.14 -4.62
C PHE A 71 -22.14 -3.65 -3.91
N GLU A 72 -23.23 -4.37 -4.06
CA GLU A 72 -24.50 -4.06 -3.40
C GLU A 72 -24.45 -4.11 -1.85
N ASP A 73 -23.47 -4.83 -1.28
CA ASP A 73 -23.26 -4.92 0.16
C ASP A 73 -22.31 -3.83 0.69
N ILE A 74 -21.76 -2.99 -0.19
CA ILE A 74 -20.87 -1.90 0.20
C ILE A 74 -21.69 -0.64 0.45
N THR A 75 -21.80 -0.20 1.71
CA THR A 75 -22.45 1.07 2.00
C THR A 75 -21.57 2.24 1.57
N TYR A 76 -22.19 3.42 1.43
CA TYR A 76 -21.45 4.64 1.12
C TYR A 76 -20.34 4.92 2.15
N GLU A 77 -20.65 4.74 3.44
CA GLU A 77 -19.69 4.98 4.54
C GLU A 77 -18.50 4.02 4.49
N GLN A 78 -18.73 2.77 4.11
CA GLN A 78 -17.67 1.77 3.96
C GLN A 78 -16.77 2.08 2.77
N PHE A 79 -17.37 2.51 1.65
CA PHE A 79 -16.62 2.96 0.48
C PHE A 79 -15.77 4.20 0.83
N ASP A 80 -16.38 5.19 1.45
CA ASP A 80 -15.73 6.45 1.87
C ASP A 80 -14.60 6.18 2.89
N GLU A 81 -14.81 5.26 3.86
CA GLU A 81 -13.77 4.87 4.81
C GLU A 81 -12.56 4.21 4.11
N THR A 82 -12.82 3.35 3.10
CA THR A 82 -11.74 2.74 2.31
C THR A 82 -10.96 3.80 1.56
N MET A 83 -11.62 4.77 0.94
CA MET A 83 -10.97 5.90 0.26
C MET A 83 -10.20 6.79 1.23
N LYS A 84 -10.80 7.11 2.39
CA LYS A 84 -10.16 7.92 3.44
C LYS A 84 -8.87 7.30 3.96
N ILE A 85 -8.86 5.99 4.19
CA ILE A 85 -7.67 5.31 4.71
C ILE A 85 -6.64 5.11 3.61
N ASN A 86 -7.03 4.49 2.47
CA ASN A 86 -6.09 4.02 1.48
C ASN A 86 -5.51 5.13 0.60
N LEU A 87 -6.27 6.19 0.34
CA LEU A 87 -5.86 7.26 -0.57
C LEU A 87 -5.65 8.59 0.16
N TYR A 88 -6.67 9.09 0.88
CA TYR A 88 -6.57 10.40 1.53
C TYR A 88 -5.58 10.39 2.69
N GLY A 89 -5.53 9.30 3.47
CA GLY A 89 -4.57 9.15 4.56
C GLY A 89 -3.12 9.21 4.07
N MET A 90 -2.80 8.48 3.02
CA MET A 90 -1.51 8.57 2.33
C MET A 90 -1.20 10.00 1.89
N ARG A 91 -2.16 10.66 1.22
CA ARG A 91 -2.04 12.06 0.79
C ARG A 91 -1.78 12.99 1.96
N ASN A 92 -2.46 12.80 3.10
CA ASN A 92 -2.30 13.64 4.28
C ASN A 92 -0.87 13.57 4.84
N VAL A 93 -0.32 12.36 4.96
CA VAL A 93 1.05 12.14 5.44
C VAL A 93 2.07 12.79 4.49
N ILE A 94 1.93 12.57 3.19
CA ILE A 94 2.81 13.19 2.19
C ILE A 94 2.75 14.72 2.28
N ALA A 95 1.54 15.30 2.31
CA ALA A 95 1.37 16.76 2.37
C ALA A 95 1.99 17.36 3.62
N ALA A 96 1.94 16.67 4.76
CA ALA A 96 2.52 17.15 6.01
C ALA A 96 4.06 17.10 6.02
N LEU A 97 4.69 16.11 5.38
CA LEU A 97 6.14 15.92 5.35
C LEU A 97 6.82 16.60 4.15
N LEU A 98 6.07 16.86 3.08
CA LEU A 98 6.60 17.37 1.83
C LEU A 98 7.43 18.67 1.95
N PRO A 99 7.02 19.68 2.76
CA PRO A 99 7.83 20.89 2.92
C PRO A 99 9.24 20.62 3.42
N SER A 100 9.41 19.72 4.37
CA SER A 100 10.74 19.34 4.89
C SER A 100 11.52 18.46 3.92
N MET A 101 10.85 17.52 3.23
CA MET A 101 11.49 16.66 2.23
C MET A 101 11.98 17.44 1.00
N LYS A 102 11.29 18.50 0.59
CA LYS A 102 11.72 19.36 -0.53
C LYS A 102 13.07 20.04 -0.29
N GLN A 103 13.46 20.22 0.96
CA GLN A 103 14.74 20.84 1.33
C GLN A 103 15.90 19.83 1.31
N LYS A 104 15.60 18.54 1.48
CA LYS A 104 16.60 17.47 1.63
C LYS A 104 16.66 16.52 0.46
N GLY A 105 15.55 16.31 -0.25
CA GLY A 105 15.35 15.19 -1.17
C GLY A 105 14.93 13.92 -0.43
N GLY A 106 14.96 12.77 -1.08
CA GLY A 106 14.66 11.47 -0.49
C GLY A 106 13.76 10.57 -1.34
N GLN A 107 13.06 9.63 -0.69
CA GLN A 107 12.20 8.68 -1.37
C GLN A 107 10.81 8.60 -0.72
N ILE A 108 9.78 8.54 -1.54
CA ILE A 108 8.39 8.30 -1.11
C ILE A 108 7.92 6.99 -1.77
N ILE A 109 7.51 6.04 -0.96
CA ILE A 109 6.98 4.77 -1.40
C ILE A 109 5.51 4.68 -0.99
N ASN A 110 4.63 4.53 -1.97
CA ASN A 110 3.21 4.35 -1.75
C ASN A 110 2.82 2.89 -2.01
N VAL A 111 2.21 2.24 -1.02
CA VAL A 111 1.79 0.84 -1.14
C VAL A 111 0.40 0.78 -1.76
N SER A 112 0.36 0.37 -3.02
CA SER A 112 -0.85 0.01 -3.76
C SER A 112 -1.14 -1.51 -3.61
N SER A 113 -1.49 -2.17 -4.68
CA SER A 113 -1.74 -3.61 -4.80
C SER A 113 -1.73 -4.01 -6.28
N VAL A 114 -1.60 -5.30 -6.58
CA VAL A 114 -1.95 -5.83 -7.91
C VAL A 114 -3.42 -5.53 -8.23
N ALA A 115 -4.31 -5.49 -7.23
CA ALA A 115 -5.71 -5.05 -7.40
C ALA A 115 -5.89 -3.56 -7.76
N GLY A 116 -4.83 -2.76 -7.69
CA GLY A 116 -4.78 -1.39 -8.24
C GLY A 116 -4.35 -1.36 -9.70
N LEU A 117 -3.70 -2.41 -10.20
CA LEU A 117 -3.30 -2.56 -11.59
C LEU A 117 -4.41 -3.23 -12.42
N VAL A 118 -5.19 -4.09 -11.79
CA VAL A 118 -6.29 -4.85 -12.37
C VAL A 118 -7.46 -4.84 -11.40
N GLY A 119 -8.65 -4.42 -11.85
CA GLY A 119 -9.87 -4.51 -11.03
C GLY A 119 -10.21 -5.97 -10.75
N VAL A 120 -10.52 -6.31 -9.51
CA VAL A 120 -10.81 -7.67 -9.06
C VAL A 120 -12.24 -7.75 -8.54
N PHE A 121 -12.95 -8.84 -8.83
CA PHE A 121 -14.29 -9.08 -8.33
C PHE A 121 -14.34 -8.94 -6.79
N GLY A 122 -15.37 -8.29 -6.28
CA GLY A 122 -15.53 -8.10 -4.84
C GLY A 122 -14.66 -7.01 -4.20
N TYR A 123 -13.85 -6.29 -4.98
CA TYR A 123 -12.94 -5.23 -4.51
C TYR A 123 -13.21 -3.86 -5.14
N THR A 124 -14.45 -3.50 -5.39
CA THR A 124 -14.77 -2.26 -6.12
C THR A 124 -14.21 -1.01 -5.43
N ASP A 125 -14.40 -0.85 -4.12
CA ASP A 125 -13.86 0.25 -3.31
C ASP A 125 -12.35 0.16 -3.17
N TYR A 126 -11.82 -1.04 -2.88
CA TYR A 126 -10.40 -1.28 -2.71
C TYR A 126 -9.63 -1.05 -4.01
N SER A 127 -10.07 -1.65 -5.13
CA SER A 127 -9.43 -1.45 -6.43
C SER A 127 -9.47 0.01 -6.86
N ALA A 128 -10.59 0.72 -6.63
CA ALA A 128 -10.68 2.15 -6.89
C ALA A 128 -9.64 2.94 -6.08
N SER A 129 -9.53 2.67 -4.78
CA SER A 129 -8.55 3.33 -3.91
C SER A 129 -7.11 3.05 -4.32
N LYS A 130 -6.78 1.79 -4.66
CA LYS A 130 -5.41 1.38 -5.01
C LYS A 130 -5.00 1.81 -6.42
N SER A 131 -5.94 1.89 -7.36
CA SER A 131 -5.70 2.54 -8.67
C SER A 131 -5.48 4.04 -8.50
N GLY A 132 -6.26 4.69 -7.60
CA GLY A 132 -6.05 6.09 -7.23
C GLY A 132 -4.65 6.36 -6.67
N VAL A 133 -4.11 5.45 -5.83
CA VAL A 133 -2.72 5.54 -5.33
C VAL A 133 -1.71 5.54 -6.49
N ILE A 134 -1.92 4.71 -7.53
CA ILE A 134 -1.00 4.64 -8.69
C ILE A 134 -1.03 5.97 -9.47
N GLY A 135 -2.21 6.42 -9.87
CA GLY A 135 -2.35 7.67 -10.64
C GLY A 135 -1.86 8.90 -9.85
N PHE A 136 -2.19 8.97 -8.55
CA PHE A 136 -1.66 10.01 -7.66
C PHE A 136 -0.12 10.00 -7.62
N SER A 137 0.48 8.81 -7.47
CA SER A 137 1.93 8.68 -7.37
C SER A 137 2.64 9.00 -8.69
N GLU A 138 2.03 8.69 -9.83
CA GLU A 138 2.56 9.01 -11.16
C GLU A 138 2.64 10.51 -11.39
N ALA A 139 1.59 11.25 -11.05
CA ALA A 139 1.57 12.70 -11.10
C ALA A 139 2.58 13.31 -10.11
N LEU A 140 2.56 12.85 -8.86
CA LEU A 140 3.45 13.32 -7.81
C LEU A 140 4.93 13.11 -8.15
N ARG A 141 5.29 11.97 -8.76
CA ARG A 141 6.64 11.69 -9.22
C ARG A 141 7.16 12.76 -10.17
N SER A 142 6.34 13.19 -11.11
CA SER A 142 6.72 14.23 -12.07
C SER A 142 6.94 15.58 -11.39
N GLU A 143 6.08 15.94 -10.44
CA GLU A 143 6.18 17.20 -9.70
C GLU A 143 7.42 17.25 -8.79
N LEU A 144 7.78 16.12 -8.17
CA LEU A 144 8.82 16.06 -7.15
C LEU A 144 10.23 15.81 -7.67
N LYS A 145 10.38 15.42 -8.92
CA LYS A 145 11.68 15.15 -9.55
C LYS A 145 12.66 16.34 -9.40
N ARG A 146 12.18 17.56 -9.54
CA ARG A 146 12.99 18.79 -9.39
C ARG A 146 13.54 19.02 -7.98
N TYR A 147 13.01 18.32 -6.98
CA TYR A 147 13.46 18.42 -5.58
C TYR A 147 14.34 17.23 -5.16
N GLY A 148 14.75 16.37 -6.10
CA GLY A 148 15.50 15.18 -5.78
C GLY A 148 14.71 14.14 -4.95
N ILE A 149 13.37 14.16 -5.06
CA ILE A 149 12.52 13.18 -4.37
C ILE A 149 12.05 12.14 -5.38
N ASN A 150 12.46 10.88 -5.15
CA ASN A 150 11.99 9.75 -5.91
C ASN A 150 10.66 9.24 -5.37
N VAL A 151 9.72 8.94 -6.26
CA VAL A 151 8.42 8.36 -5.89
C VAL A 151 8.30 6.99 -6.52
N SER A 152 7.96 5.99 -5.71
CA SER A 152 7.74 4.61 -6.13
C SER A 152 6.38 4.11 -5.66
N VAL A 153 5.81 3.17 -6.40
CA VAL A 153 4.59 2.45 -6.02
C VAL A 153 4.92 0.97 -5.88
N LEU A 154 4.67 0.43 -4.68
CA LEU A 154 4.73 -1.00 -4.43
C LEU A 154 3.36 -1.61 -4.70
N CYS A 155 3.28 -2.62 -5.56
CA CYS A 155 2.06 -3.34 -5.89
C CYS A 155 2.18 -4.82 -5.47
N PRO A 156 1.98 -5.15 -4.17
CA PRO A 156 2.04 -6.53 -3.70
C PRO A 156 0.89 -7.36 -4.27
N PRO A 157 1.12 -8.65 -4.55
CA PRO A 157 0.05 -9.65 -4.64
C PRO A 157 -0.45 -10.01 -3.24
N ASP A 158 -1.32 -11.02 -3.15
CA ASP A 158 -1.73 -11.61 -1.87
C ASP A 158 -0.50 -11.95 -1.03
N THR A 159 -0.47 -11.40 0.19
CA THR A 159 0.68 -11.50 1.09
C THR A 159 0.22 -12.04 2.43
N ASP A 160 0.90 -13.05 2.95
CA ASP A 160 0.56 -13.72 4.21
C ASP A 160 0.74 -12.76 5.40
N THR A 161 -0.34 -12.13 5.80
CA THR A 161 -0.38 -11.13 6.87
C THR A 161 -1.67 -11.29 7.68
N PRO A 162 -1.72 -10.81 8.93
CA PRO A 162 -2.97 -10.76 9.69
C PRO A 162 -4.10 -10.01 8.98
N GLY A 163 -3.76 -9.01 8.15
CA GLY A 163 -4.73 -8.30 7.31
C GLY A 163 -5.33 -9.20 6.24
N PHE A 164 -4.52 -10.03 5.59
CA PHE A 164 -4.98 -11.01 4.60
C PHE A 164 -5.89 -12.09 5.21
N THR A 165 -5.59 -12.53 6.42
CA THR A 165 -6.48 -13.46 7.15
C THR A 165 -7.85 -12.85 7.39
N THR A 166 -7.91 -11.58 7.84
CA THR A 166 -9.18 -10.86 8.03
C THR A 166 -9.93 -10.66 6.70
N GLU A 167 -9.21 -10.32 5.65
CA GLU A 167 -9.74 -10.14 4.30
C GLU A 167 -10.40 -11.41 3.75
N ASN A 168 -9.78 -12.58 3.99
CA ASN A 168 -10.31 -13.87 3.56
C ASN A 168 -11.65 -14.27 4.21
N MET A 169 -12.00 -13.68 5.36
CA MET A 169 -13.27 -13.95 6.04
C MET A 169 -14.49 -13.42 5.26
N THR A 170 -14.30 -12.41 4.43
CA THR A 170 -15.39 -11.74 3.69
C THR A 170 -15.31 -11.93 2.18
N LYS A 171 -14.27 -12.64 1.68
CA LYS A 171 -14.08 -12.87 0.24
C LYS A 171 -15.26 -13.67 -0.36
N PRO A 172 -15.97 -13.13 -1.37
CA PRO A 172 -16.88 -13.91 -2.20
C PRO A 172 -16.19 -15.12 -2.86
N GLU A 173 -16.94 -16.14 -3.19
CA GLU A 173 -16.39 -17.34 -3.85
C GLU A 173 -15.80 -17.02 -5.23
N GLU A 174 -16.38 -16.07 -5.96
CA GLU A 174 -15.85 -15.58 -7.23
C GLU A 174 -14.50 -14.90 -7.05
N THR A 175 -14.31 -14.15 -5.97
CA THR A 175 -13.01 -13.55 -5.63
C THR A 175 -11.96 -14.62 -5.36
N LYS A 176 -12.32 -15.67 -4.61
CA LYS A 176 -11.44 -16.82 -4.35
C LYS A 176 -11.09 -17.54 -5.66
N ALA A 177 -12.06 -17.75 -6.54
CA ALA A 177 -11.84 -18.39 -7.84
C ALA A 177 -10.89 -17.59 -8.74
N VAL A 178 -11.05 -16.28 -8.80
CA VAL A 178 -10.15 -15.39 -9.59
C VAL A 178 -8.72 -15.40 -9.04
N SER A 179 -8.56 -15.47 -7.72
CA SER A 179 -7.25 -15.46 -7.06
C SER A 179 -6.64 -16.84 -6.83
N ALA A 180 -7.34 -17.94 -7.13
CA ALA A 180 -6.91 -19.31 -6.85
C ALA A 180 -5.56 -19.69 -7.49
N GLY A 181 -5.18 -19.06 -8.62
CA GLY A 181 -3.89 -19.28 -9.28
C GLY A 181 -2.75 -18.39 -8.77
N ALA A 182 -3.03 -17.42 -7.90
CA ALA A 182 -2.03 -16.50 -7.40
C ALA A 182 -1.21 -17.12 -6.27
N LYS A 183 0.12 -16.97 -6.33
CA LYS A 183 1.01 -17.44 -5.26
C LYS A 183 1.06 -16.40 -4.14
N ILE A 184 0.61 -16.78 -2.94
CA ILE A 184 0.74 -15.98 -1.73
C ILE A 184 2.23 -15.75 -1.46
N LYS A 185 2.62 -14.51 -1.18
CA LYS A 185 4.00 -14.14 -0.84
C LYS A 185 4.15 -13.95 0.67
N THR A 186 5.39 -14.13 1.16
CA THR A 186 5.70 -13.76 2.54
C THR A 186 5.95 -12.24 2.64
N PRO A 187 5.70 -11.62 3.80
CA PRO A 187 6.01 -10.20 4.03
C PRO A 187 7.48 -9.86 3.73
N GLU A 188 8.41 -10.76 4.09
CA GLU A 188 9.85 -10.60 3.87
C GLU A 188 10.19 -10.57 2.38
N ALA A 189 9.57 -11.44 1.57
CA ALA A 189 9.78 -11.46 0.13
C ALA A 189 9.28 -10.16 -0.53
N VAL A 190 8.17 -9.61 -0.03
CA VAL A 190 7.63 -8.31 -0.48
C VAL A 190 8.56 -7.17 -0.06
N ALA A 191 9.03 -7.16 1.19
CA ALA A 191 9.95 -6.15 1.70
C ALA A 191 11.29 -6.18 0.93
N LEU A 192 11.85 -7.36 0.66
CA LEU A 192 13.07 -7.50 -0.13
C LEU A 192 12.89 -7.00 -1.56
N ALA A 193 11.74 -7.26 -2.19
CA ALA A 193 11.44 -6.73 -3.52
C ALA A 193 11.30 -5.20 -3.51
N LEU A 194 10.74 -4.63 -2.45
CA LEU A 194 10.70 -3.17 -2.24
C LEU A 194 12.10 -2.59 -2.18
N LEU A 195 12.97 -3.09 -1.30
CA LEU A 195 14.34 -2.60 -1.14
C LEU A 195 15.11 -2.64 -2.47
N LYS A 196 15.08 -3.78 -3.17
CA LYS A 196 15.70 -3.91 -4.50
C LYS A 196 15.10 -2.98 -5.56
N GLY A 197 13.84 -2.63 -5.42
CA GLY A 197 13.16 -1.68 -6.30
C GLY A 197 13.59 -0.24 -6.03
N MET A 198 13.73 0.11 -4.75
CA MET A 198 14.20 1.42 -4.28
C MET A 198 15.64 1.70 -4.71
N GLU A 199 16.56 0.74 -4.55
CA GLU A 199 17.95 0.84 -4.99
C GLU A 199 18.09 1.13 -6.51
N LYS A 200 17.08 0.76 -7.30
CA LYS A 200 17.04 0.93 -8.77
C LYS A 200 16.12 2.05 -9.21
N ASP A 201 15.65 2.88 -8.31
CA ASP A 201 14.70 3.98 -8.57
C ASP A 201 13.49 3.58 -9.42
N LYS A 202 12.99 2.34 -9.23
CA LYS A 202 11.84 1.85 -10.00
C LYS A 202 10.57 2.54 -9.57
N PHE A 203 9.83 3.08 -10.54
CA PHE A 203 8.53 3.69 -10.26
C PHE A 203 7.50 2.63 -9.82
N ILE A 204 7.31 1.55 -10.58
CA ILE A 204 6.42 0.45 -10.21
C ILE A 204 7.25 -0.76 -9.76
N ILE A 205 6.98 -1.23 -8.55
CA ILE A 205 7.62 -2.40 -7.93
C ILE A 205 6.55 -3.46 -7.73
N ILE A 206 6.63 -4.56 -8.47
CA ILE A 206 5.71 -5.69 -8.38
C ILE A 206 6.49 -6.91 -7.89
N PRO A 207 6.25 -7.40 -6.65
CA PRO A 207 6.89 -8.62 -6.14
C PRO A 207 6.40 -9.86 -6.90
N GLY A 208 7.34 -10.68 -7.37
CA GLY A 208 7.04 -11.92 -8.10
C GLY A 208 6.87 -11.73 -9.60
N LEU A 209 6.82 -12.86 -10.33
CA LEU A 209 6.66 -12.86 -11.79
C LEU A 209 5.19 -12.83 -12.20
N ASP A 210 4.34 -13.48 -11.46
CA ASP A 210 2.90 -13.62 -11.69
C ASP A 210 2.22 -12.24 -11.80
N GLY A 211 2.42 -11.37 -10.81
CA GLY A 211 1.88 -10.00 -10.85
C GLY A 211 2.44 -9.16 -12.00
N LYS A 212 3.72 -9.35 -12.35
CA LYS A 212 4.34 -8.66 -13.49
C LYS A 212 3.74 -9.10 -14.82
N ILE A 213 3.53 -10.42 -14.98
CA ILE A 213 2.89 -10.98 -16.17
C ILE A 213 1.46 -10.48 -16.29
N THR A 214 0.68 -10.55 -15.20
CA THR A 214 -0.70 -10.04 -15.16
C THR A 214 -0.76 -8.57 -15.56
N TRP A 215 0.12 -7.73 -15.02
CA TRP A 215 0.22 -6.31 -15.37
C TRP A 215 0.57 -6.10 -16.84
N LEU A 216 1.55 -6.84 -17.36
CA LEU A 216 1.97 -6.74 -18.75
C LEU A 216 0.85 -7.17 -19.71
N VAL A 217 0.19 -8.30 -19.42
CA VAL A 217 -0.94 -8.79 -20.20
C VAL A 217 -2.10 -7.79 -20.16
N LYS A 218 -2.42 -7.22 -18.99
CA LYS A 218 -3.46 -6.17 -18.88
C LYS A 218 -3.15 -4.94 -19.74
N ARG A 219 -1.89 -4.57 -19.89
CA ARG A 219 -1.48 -3.42 -20.73
C ARG A 219 -1.50 -3.71 -22.21
N LEU A 220 -1.12 -4.90 -22.62
CA LEU A 220 -0.95 -5.27 -24.05
C LEU A 220 -2.21 -5.93 -24.63
N CYS A 221 -2.87 -6.76 -23.85
CA CYS A 221 -4.02 -7.56 -24.27
C CYS A 221 -5.09 -7.58 -23.15
N PRO A 222 -5.76 -6.45 -22.84
CA PRO A 222 -6.69 -6.36 -21.70
C PRO A 222 -7.82 -7.41 -21.78
N ARG A 223 -8.31 -7.72 -22.98
CA ARG A 223 -9.35 -8.74 -23.20
C ARG A 223 -8.97 -10.14 -22.69
N MET A 224 -7.68 -10.48 -22.65
CA MET A 224 -7.24 -11.77 -22.10
C MET A 224 -7.47 -11.84 -20.58
N VAL A 225 -7.21 -10.75 -19.88
CA VAL A 225 -7.45 -10.67 -18.44
C VAL A 225 -8.95 -10.71 -18.13
N GLU A 226 -9.73 -9.98 -18.91
CA GLU A 226 -11.21 -9.99 -18.81
C GLU A 226 -11.77 -11.39 -19.04
N TRP A 227 -11.35 -12.05 -20.13
CA TRP A 227 -11.75 -13.43 -20.44
C TRP A 227 -11.37 -14.43 -19.31
N TYR A 228 -10.17 -14.30 -18.75
CA TYR A 228 -9.73 -15.13 -17.63
C TYR A 228 -10.65 -14.93 -16.41
N MET A 229 -10.91 -13.68 -16.03
CA MET A 229 -11.77 -13.35 -14.89
C MET A 229 -13.20 -13.85 -15.09
N ASP A 230 -13.79 -13.58 -16.26
CA ASP A 230 -15.15 -14.05 -16.60
C ASP A 230 -15.26 -15.57 -16.55
N THR A 231 -14.20 -16.27 -17.01
CA THR A 231 -14.17 -17.73 -16.99
C THR A 231 -14.06 -18.27 -15.55
N ALA A 232 -13.24 -17.65 -14.71
CA ALA A 232 -13.10 -18.04 -13.31
C ALA A 232 -14.41 -17.81 -12.53
N ILE A 233 -15.05 -16.65 -12.73
CA ILE A 233 -16.34 -16.30 -12.12
C ILE A 233 -17.45 -17.27 -12.54
N LYS A 234 -17.54 -17.60 -13.84
CA LYS A 234 -18.55 -18.56 -14.33
C LYS A 234 -18.37 -19.98 -13.75
N LYS A 235 -17.15 -20.36 -13.39
CA LYS A 235 -16.88 -21.67 -12.78
C LYS A 235 -17.24 -21.71 -11.30
N SER A 236 -17.15 -20.61 -10.58
CA SER A 236 -17.51 -20.54 -9.15
C SER A 236 -19.01 -20.46 -8.91
N ALA A 237 -19.80 -20.07 -9.93
CA ALA A 237 -21.26 -20.01 -9.87
C ALA A 237 -21.97 -21.37 -10.13
N LYS A 238 -21.20 -22.44 -10.35
CA LYS A 238 -21.71 -23.82 -10.51
C LYS A 238 -21.42 -24.65 -9.25
#